data_566b994acf006401fc4f6a7c308892c6
#
_entry.id   566b994acf006401fc4f6a7c308892c6
#
_cell.length_a   1.000
_cell.length_b   1.000
_cell.length_c   1.000
_cell.angle_alpha   90.00
_cell.angle_beta   90.00
_cell.angle_gamma   90.00
#
_symmetry.space_group_name_H-M   'P 1'
#
loop_
_entity.id
_entity.type
_entity.pdbx_description
1 polymer ?
#
loop_
_entity_poly.entity_id
_entity_poly.type
_entity_poly.pdbx_seq_one_letter_code
_entity_poly.pdbx_strand_id
1 'polypeptide(L)'
;MTRTRRRFLITSAATGLVLGIDGALGGPSWGQAGLAPTPACHDGDEPTPRQTEGPFFKPRSPERADLIEAGMKGRPIELTGFVLDPACKPMAHALLDLWQADDAGDYDNTGFRLRGHQYTDAQGHYRFRTIVPAVYPGRTRHFHLKVQPATGRLLTTQLYFPDEPANRRDGLFRKELLMRTAQAGDGVDARFDFVLDNR
;
A
#
# COMPACT_ATOMS: atom_id res chain seq x y z
N MET A 1 0.56 -5.54 -89.87
CA MET A 1 1.71 -6.39 -90.20
C MET A 1 2.68 -6.44 -89.09
N THR A 2 3.12 -7.61 -88.73
CA THR A 2 4.32 -8.04 -87.97
C THR A 2 4.24 -8.17 -86.46
N ARG A 3 3.92 -9.36 -86.08
CA ARG A 3 4.68 -10.43 -85.41
C ARG A 3 5.12 -10.16 -83.98
N THR A 4 4.42 -10.85 -83.18
CA THR A 4 4.69 -11.47 -81.87
C THR A 4 6.11 -11.98 -81.69
N ARG A 5 6.74 -11.66 -80.55
CA ARG A 5 7.68 -12.56 -79.90
C ARG A 5 7.45 -12.59 -78.38
N ARG A 6 6.96 -13.73 -77.91
CA ARG A 6 6.96 -14.12 -76.50
C ARG A 6 8.40 -14.40 -76.05
N ARG A 7 8.81 -13.82 -74.94
CA ARG A 7 9.96 -14.29 -74.18
C ARG A 7 9.49 -14.68 -72.80
N PHE A 8 9.63 -15.94 -72.54
CA PHE A 8 9.56 -16.52 -71.19
C PHE A 8 10.75 -16.03 -70.40
N LEU A 9 10.50 -15.49 -69.22
CA LEU A 9 11.52 -15.29 -68.23
C LEU A 9 11.13 -16.09 -66.98
N ILE A 10 12.04 -16.94 -66.60
CA ILE A 10 12.02 -17.84 -65.49
C ILE A 10 12.13 -17.01 -64.23
N THR A 11 11.15 -17.12 -63.35
CA THR A 11 11.18 -16.54 -62.03
C THR A 11 11.89 -17.48 -61.08
N SER A 12 13.08 -17.10 -60.65
CA SER A 12 13.76 -17.77 -59.54
C SER A 12 13.15 -17.27 -58.22
N ALA A 13 12.52 -18.17 -57.52
CA ALA A 13 12.07 -17.90 -56.15
C ALA A 13 13.28 -17.91 -55.20
N ALA A 14 13.66 -16.75 -54.68
CA ALA A 14 14.57 -16.67 -53.57
C ALA A 14 13.74 -16.70 -52.28
N THR A 15 13.82 -17.84 -51.61
CA THR A 15 13.23 -18.01 -50.27
C THR A 15 14.12 -17.29 -49.27
N GLY A 16 13.75 -16.05 -48.93
CA GLY A 16 14.36 -15.31 -47.83
C GLY A 16 13.80 -15.79 -46.49
N LEU A 17 14.63 -16.54 -45.76
CA LEU A 17 14.36 -16.88 -44.37
C LEU A 17 14.51 -15.61 -43.53
N VAL A 18 13.41 -14.96 -43.17
CA VAL A 18 13.37 -13.87 -42.18
C VAL A 18 13.42 -14.54 -40.80
N LEU A 19 14.58 -14.59 -40.21
CA LEU A 19 14.73 -14.85 -38.77
C LEU A 19 14.14 -13.63 -38.02
N GLY A 20 12.90 -13.76 -37.61
CA GLY A 20 12.29 -12.86 -36.65
C GLY A 20 13.01 -12.97 -35.31
N ILE A 21 13.79 -11.96 -34.96
CA ILE A 21 14.29 -11.80 -33.61
C ILE A 21 13.14 -11.15 -32.83
N ASP A 22 12.26 -11.97 -32.30
CA ASP A 22 11.34 -11.53 -31.24
C ASP A 22 12.18 -11.23 -29.99
N GLY A 23 12.76 -10.04 -29.98
CA GLY A 23 13.33 -9.44 -28.78
C GLY A 23 12.19 -9.05 -27.85
N ALA A 24 11.60 -10.01 -27.18
CA ALA A 24 10.82 -9.75 -26.00
C ALA A 24 11.76 -9.12 -24.97
N LEU A 25 11.82 -7.80 -24.95
CA LEU A 25 12.31 -7.04 -23.79
C LEU A 25 11.32 -7.29 -22.64
N GLY A 26 11.38 -8.49 -22.08
CA GLY A 26 10.81 -8.77 -20.78
C GLY A 26 11.55 -7.89 -19.78
N GLY A 27 11.03 -6.71 -19.51
CA GLY A 27 11.43 -5.95 -18.34
C GLY A 27 11.27 -6.87 -17.12
N PRO A 28 12.10 -6.72 -16.09
CA PRO A 28 11.97 -7.51 -14.90
C PRO A 28 10.53 -7.36 -14.40
N SER A 29 9.74 -8.39 -14.58
CA SER A 29 8.50 -8.57 -13.85
C SER A 29 8.92 -8.64 -12.39
N TRP A 30 8.82 -7.52 -11.69
CA TRP A 30 8.85 -7.48 -10.25
C TRP A 30 7.62 -8.26 -9.81
N GLY A 31 7.76 -9.58 -9.77
CA GLY A 31 6.80 -10.44 -9.14
C GLY A 31 6.73 -9.97 -7.69
N GLN A 32 5.77 -9.11 -7.41
CA GLN A 32 5.33 -8.89 -6.06
C GLN A 32 4.89 -10.26 -5.53
N ALA A 33 5.79 -10.93 -4.84
CA ALA A 33 5.38 -11.95 -3.90
C ALA A 33 4.55 -11.19 -2.87
N GLY A 34 3.26 -11.00 -3.19
CA GLY A 34 2.34 -10.23 -2.37
C GLY A 34 2.39 -10.79 -0.97
N LEU A 35 2.61 -9.92 0.02
CA LEU A 35 2.43 -10.29 1.41
C LEU A 35 1.09 -11.02 1.54
N ALA A 36 1.11 -12.17 2.19
CA ALA A 36 -0.13 -12.90 2.42
C ALA A 36 -1.14 -12.00 3.12
N PRO A 37 -2.45 -12.13 2.87
CA PRO A 37 -3.47 -11.40 3.59
C PRO A 37 -3.24 -11.47 5.09
N THR A 38 -3.53 -10.40 5.80
CA THR A 38 -3.57 -10.44 7.26
C THR A 38 -4.52 -11.59 7.65
N PRO A 39 -4.19 -12.44 8.62
CA PRO A 39 -4.97 -13.67 8.87
C PRO A 39 -6.33 -13.42 9.46
N ALA A 40 -7.06 -12.47 8.98
CA ALA A 40 -8.11 -11.99 9.82
C ALA A 40 -9.42 -11.61 9.15
N CYS A 41 -9.68 -11.91 7.93
CA CYS A 41 -11.07 -11.80 7.54
C CYS A 41 -11.65 -13.19 7.28
N HIS A 42 -12.24 -13.75 8.31
CA HIS A 42 -13.17 -14.88 8.23
C HIS A 42 -14.55 -14.32 8.53
N ASP A 43 -15.57 -14.81 7.89
CA ASP A 43 -16.95 -14.41 8.15
C ASP A 43 -17.27 -14.52 9.65
N GLY A 44 -17.59 -13.39 10.28
CA GLY A 44 -17.83 -13.29 11.71
C GLY A 44 -16.62 -12.86 12.58
N ASP A 45 -15.51 -12.44 11.96
CA ASP A 45 -14.35 -11.94 12.70
C ASP A 45 -14.66 -10.64 13.47
N GLU A 46 -13.96 -10.50 14.59
CA GLU A 46 -14.03 -9.28 15.40
C GLU A 46 -13.54 -8.07 14.61
N PRO A 47 -14.22 -6.94 14.71
CA PRO A 47 -13.77 -5.69 14.09
C PRO A 47 -12.38 -5.29 14.56
N THR A 48 -11.64 -4.60 13.69
CA THR A 48 -10.33 -4.03 14.02
C THR A 48 -10.39 -3.22 15.32
N PRO A 49 -9.53 -3.51 16.30
CA PRO A 49 -9.55 -2.85 17.60
C PRO A 49 -9.35 -1.33 17.49
N ARG A 50 -10.14 -0.59 18.26
CA ARG A 50 -9.98 0.86 18.42
C ARG A 50 -8.75 1.17 19.27
N GLN A 51 -8.10 2.29 18.98
CA GLN A 51 -6.99 2.85 19.73
C GLN A 51 -7.19 4.36 19.97
N THR A 52 -6.37 4.92 20.84
CA THR A 52 -6.37 6.35 21.07
C THR A 52 -5.87 7.13 19.85
N GLU A 53 -6.48 8.29 19.61
CA GLU A 53 -6.03 9.24 18.59
C GLU A 53 -4.65 9.82 18.92
N GLY A 54 -4.33 9.90 20.21
CA GLY A 54 -3.14 10.61 20.68
C GLY A 54 -3.24 12.13 20.52
N PRO A 55 -2.20 12.88 20.95
CA PRO A 55 -2.23 14.33 20.98
C PRO A 55 -1.87 15.01 19.65
N PHE A 56 -1.47 14.24 18.63
CA PHE A 56 -0.90 14.79 17.41
C PHE A 56 -1.83 14.69 16.19
N PHE A 57 -3.08 14.27 16.37
CA PHE A 57 -4.04 14.31 15.27
C PHE A 57 -4.29 15.75 14.80
N LYS A 58 -4.37 15.92 13.49
CA LYS A 58 -4.65 17.19 12.84
C LYS A 58 -5.67 16.98 11.73
N PRO A 59 -6.86 17.61 11.83
CA PRO A 59 -7.91 17.42 10.82
C PRO A 59 -7.53 18.09 9.49
N ARG A 60 -8.23 17.71 8.43
CA ARG A 60 -8.07 18.27 7.07
C ARG A 60 -6.67 18.04 6.49
N SER A 61 -6.15 16.83 6.67
CA SER A 61 -4.97 16.39 5.95
C SER A 61 -5.20 16.53 4.43
N PRO A 62 -4.15 16.77 3.62
CA PRO A 62 -4.31 16.78 2.17
C PRO A 62 -4.67 15.39 1.62
N GLU A 63 -5.43 15.35 0.53
CA GLU A 63 -5.70 14.10 -0.18
C GLU A 63 -4.43 13.68 -0.94
N ARG A 64 -3.73 12.72 -0.39
CA ARG A 64 -2.52 12.14 -0.98
C ARG A 64 -2.20 10.78 -0.37
N ALA A 65 -1.77 9.84 -1.19
CA ALA A 65 -1.31 8.52 -0.78
C ALA A 65 0.23 8.43 -0.69
N ASP A 66 0.94 9.29 -1.41
CA ASP A 66 2.40 9.43 -1.28
C ASP A 66 2.72 10.55 -0.30
N LEU A 67 3.29 10.18 0.84
CA LEU A 67 3.65 11.10 1.92
C LEU A 67 5.14 11.45 1.92
N ILE A 68 5.93 10.86 1.00
CA ILE A 68 7.37 11.14 0.87
C ILE A 68 7.55 12.43 0.08
N GLU A 69 8.24 13.37 0.68
CA GLU A 69 8.58 14.66 0.08
C GLU A 69 10.07 14.68 -0.31
N ALA A 70 10.44 15.54 -1.27
CA ALA A 70 11.82 15.66 -1.72
C ALA A 70 12.77 15.99 -0.55
N GLY A 71 13.87 15.24 -0.44
CA GLY A 71 14.86 15.41 0.63
C GLY A 71 14.45 14.81 1.99
N MET A 72 13.30 14.17 2.09
CA MET A 72 12.88 13.48 3.30
C MET A 72 13.83 12.32 3.60
N LYS A 73 14.25 12.21 4.85
CA LYS A 73 15.05 11.10 5.36
C LYS A 73 14.12 9.98 5.84
N GLY A 74 14.72 8.84 6.12
CA GLY A 74 14.01 7.66 6.63
C GLY A 74 13.91 6.55 5.58
N ARG A 75 13.65 5.35 6.05
CA ARG A 75 13.52 4.15 5.21
C ARG A 75 12.12 4.11 4.58
N PRO A 76 11.99 4.03 3.24
CA PRO A 76 10.69 3.96 2.60
C PRO A 76 9.89 2.74 3.05
N ILE A 77 8.58 2.91 3.13
CA ILE A 77 7.63 1.83 3.39
C ILE A 77 6.37 2.03 2.55
N GLU A 78 5.90 0.95 1.96
CA GLU A 78 4.62 0.89 1.29
C GLU A 78 3.63 0.10 2.16
N LEU A 79 2.61 0.78 2.68
CA LEU A 79 1.53 0.18 3.45
C LEU A 79 0.32 -0.05 2.54
N THR A 80 -0.08 -1.30 2.39
CA THR A 80 -1.23 -1.71 1.57
C THR A 80 -2.22 -2.53 2.38
N GLY A 81 -3.42 -2.71 1.87
CA GLY A 81 -4.42 -3.59 2.45
C GLY A 81 -5.82 -3.32 1.93
N PHE A 82 -6.78 -3.90 2.59
CA PHE A 82 -8.19 -3.73 2.27
C PHE A 82 -8.95 -3.16 3.47
N VAL A 83 -10.05 -2.50 3.18
CA VAL A 83 -11.09 -2.18 4.16
C VAL A 83 -12.27 -3.09 3.86
N LEU A 84 -12.67 -3.87 4.84
CA LEU A 84 -13.65 -4.94 4.74
C LEU A 84 -14.74 -4.73 5.78
N ASP A 85 -15.93 -5.27 5.53
CA ASP A 85 -16.96 -5.44 6.55
C ASP A 85 -16.78 -6.77 7.30
N PRO A 86 -17.55 -7.06 8.36
CA PRO A 86 -17.44 -8.31 9.11
C PRO A 86 -17.80 -9.58 8.31
N ALA A 87 -18.44 -9.43 7.16
CA ALA A 87 -18.68 -10.51 6.19
C ALA A 87 -17.57 -10.60 5.13
N CYS A 88 -16.42 -9.97 5.36
CA CYS A 88 -15.26 -9.91 4.46
C CYS A 88 -15.55 -9.28 3.09
N LYS A 89 -16.62 -8.49 2.98
CA LYS A 89 -16.91 -7.77 1.74
C LYS A 89 -16.09 -6.48 1.66
N PRO A 90 -15.49 -6.18 0.50
CA PRO A 90 -14.77 -4.94 0.29
C PRO A 90 -15.64 -3.70 0.49
N MET A 91 -15.11 -2.69 1.18
CA MET A 91 -15.74 -1.40 1.39
C MET A 91 -15.10 -0.35 0.48
N ALA A 92 -15.78 -0.04 -0.63
CA ALA A 92 -15.38 1.02 -1.55
C ALA A 92 -15.59 2.40 -0.92
N HIS A 93 -14.76 3.38 -1.33
CA HIS A 93 -14.84 4.77 -0.89
C HIS A 93 -14.78 4.97 0.62
N ALA A 94 -14.17 4.05 1.35
CA ALA A 94 -13.80 4.28 2.75
C ALA A 94 -12.62 5.26 2.81
N LEU A 95 -12.76 6.31 3.63
CA LEU A 95 -11.69 7.28 3.88
C LEU A 95 -10.67 6.66 4.83
N LEU A 96 -9.39 6.72 4.48
CA LEU A 96 -8.27 6.44 5.40
C LEU A 96 -7.45 7.72 5.57
N ASP A 97 -7.26 8.17 6.79
CA ASP A 97 -6.44 9.34 7.16
C ASP A 97 -5.28 8.87 8.04
N LEU A 98 -4.05 8.98 7.51
CA LEU A 98 -2.83 8.50 8.15
C LEU A 98 -2.00 9.67 8.68
N TRP A 99 -1.46 9.53 9.88
CA TRP A 99 -0.41 10.41 10.42
C TRP A 99 0.60 9.62 11.24
N GLN A 100 1.82 10.11 11.26
CA GLN A 100 2.94 9.46 11.92
C GLN A 100 4.05 10.42 12.32
N ALA A 101 4.97 9.94 13.16
CA ALA A 101 6.25 10.57 13.40
C ALA A 101 7.19 10.41 12.23
N ASP A 102 8.20 11.26 12.12
CA ASP A 102 9.28 11.14 11.14
C ASP A 102 10.38 10.15 11.61
N ASP A 103 11.50 10.15 10.91
CA ASP A 103 12.67 9.30 11.18
C ASP A 103 13.46 9.73 12.44
N ALA A 104 13.13 10.87 13.03
CA ALA A 104 13.64 11.33 14.34
C ALA A 104 12.66 11.11 15.50
N GLY A 105 11.41 10.75 15.23
CA GLY A 105 10.35 10.57 16.22
C GLY A 105 9.49 11.81 16.43
N ASP A 106 9.60 12.82 15.56
CA ASP A 106 8.88 14.07 15.67
C ASP A 106 7.64 14.10 14.79
N TYR A 107 6.56 14.72 15.31
CA TYR A 107 5.34 14.98 14.54
C TYR A 107 5.32 16.41 14.00
N ASP A 108 4.95 16.56 12.72
CA ASP A 108 4.69 17.89 12.17
C ASP A 108 3.37 18.44 12.71
N ASN A 109 3.47 19.34 13.69
CA ASN A 109 2.32 19.98 14.31
C ASN A 109 1.93 21.31 13.64
N THR A 110 2.72 21.80 12.70
CA THR A 110 2.48 23.07 11.98
C THR A 110 1.96 22.85 10.57
N GLY A 111 2.60 21.97 9.80
CA GLY A 111 2.22 21.60 8.45
C GLY A 111 1.46 20.26 8.37
N PHE A 112 1.64 19.56 7.26
CA PHE A 112 1.05 18.24 6.99
C PHE A 112 2.10 17.23 6.54
N ARG A 113 3.35 17.39 6.91
CA ARG A 113 4.39 16.40 6.59
C ARG A 113 4.03 15.06 7.23
N LEU A 114 4.14 13.97 6.47
CA LEU A 114 3.78 12.60 6.88
C LEU A 114 2.33 12.47 7.38
N ARG A 115 1.44 13.25 6.75
CA ARG A 115 -0.01 13.23 6.96
C ARG A 115 -0.70 13.25 5.61
N GLY A 116 -1.72 12.45 5.44
CA GLY A 116 -2.51 12.44 4.23
C GLY A 116 -3.68 11.48 4.32
N HIS A 117 -4.69 11.75 3.52
CA HIS A 117 -5.83 10.84 3.39
C HIS A 117 -6.03 10.38 1.96
N GLN A 118 -6.70 9.28 1.82
CA GLN A 118 -7.16 8.72 0.56
C GLN A 118 -8.46 7.96 0.76
N TYR A 119 -9.06 7.54 -0.34
CA TYR A 119 -10.24 6.67 -0.35
C TYR A 119 -9.86 5.31 -0.92
N THR A 120 -10.50 4.25 -0.42
CA THR A 120 -10.37 2.93 -1.03
C THR A 120 -10.96 2.94 -2.44
N ASP A 121 -10.37 2.10 -3.31
CA ASP A 121 -10.93 1.83 -4.64
C ASP A 121 -12.21 0.99 -4.58
N ALA A 122 -12.74 0.62 -5.76
CA ALA A 122 -13.96 -0.18 -5.88
C ALA A 122 -13.83 -1.60 -5.27
N GLN A 123 -12.62 -2.08 -5.10
CA GLN A 123 -12.29 -3.36 -4.47
C GLN A 123 -11.95 -3.23 -3.00
N GLY A 124 -12.13 -2.04 -2.41
CA GLY A 124 -11.82 -1.77 -1.01
C GLY A 124 -10.32 -1.67 -0.70
N HIS A 125 -9.48 -1.60 -1.72
CA HIS A 125 -8.03 -1.55 -1.57
C HIS A 125 -7.54 -0.14 -1.26
N TYR A 126 -6.49 -0.02 -0.42
CA TYR A 126 -5.77 1.22 -0.12
C TYR A 126 -4.26 1.02 -0.21
N ARG A 127 -3.52 2.12 -0.39
CA ARG A 127 -2.07 2.13 -0.47
C ARG A 127 -1.50 3.46 0.00
N PHE A 128 -0.61 3.43 1.00
CA PHE A 128 0.20 4.59 1.39
C PHE A 128 1.68 4.31 1.12
N ARG A 129 2.37 5.28 0.54
CA ARG A 129 3.82 5.31 0.45
C ARG A 129 4.36 6.35 1.43
N THR A 130 5.16 5.92 2.40
CA THR A 130 5.67 6.77 3.45
C THR A 130 7.05 6.30 3.94
N ILE A 131 7.49 6.72 5.10
CA ILE A 131 8.72 6.23 5.73
C ILE A 131 8.40 5.42 6.99
N VAL A 132 9.30 4.54 7.37
CA VAL A 132 9.25 3.87 8.67
C VAL A 132 9.45 4.93 9.76
N PRO A 133 8.47 5.17 10.67
CA PRO A 133 8.62 6.17 11.72
C PRO A 133 9.68 5.76 12.73
N ALA A 134 10.34 6.71 13.38
CA ALA A 134 11.17 6.41 14.54
C ALA A 134 10.31 6.11 15.77
N VAL A 135 10.98 5.62 16.81
CA VAL A 135 10.35 5.39 18.11
C VAL A 135 10.07 6.72 18.79
N TYR A 136 8.84 6.97 19.16
CA TYR A 136 8.45 8.12 19.97
C TYR A 136 8.65 7.80 21.47
N PRO A 137 9.13 8.74 22.32
CA PRO A 137 9.39 8.46 23.72
C PRO A 137 8.19 7.85 24.46
N GLY A 138 8.41 6.71 25.10
CA GLY A 138 7.38 5.96 25.81
C GLY A 138 6.44 5.12 24.95
N ARG A 139 6.60 5.13 23.65
CA ARG A 139 5.76 4.37 22.70
C ARG A 139 6.61 3.50 21.79
N THR A 140 6.05 2.37 21.37
CA THR A 140 6.62 1.58 20.27
C THR A 140 6.37 2.27 18.93
N ARG A 141 7.08 1.84 17.90
CA ARG A 141 6.93 2.31 16.51
C ARG A 141 5.52 2.03 16.01
N HIS A 142 4.83 3.05 15.49
CA HIS A 142 3.44 2.89 15.05
C HIS A 142 3.03 3.93 14.01
N PHE A 143 2.01 3.58 13.24
CA PHE A 143 1.18 4.50 12.46
C PHE A 143 -0.11 4.80 13.21
N HIS A 144 -0.65 5.99 13.03
CA HIS A 144 -2.01 6.33 13.40
C HIS A 144 -2.90 6.34 12.17
N LEU A 145 -4.12 5.83 12.29
CA LEU A 145 -5.11 5.89 11.22
C LEU A 145 -6.51 6.20 11.78
N LYS A 146 -7.24 6.96 10.98
CA LYS A 146 -8.70 6.99 11.02
C LYS A 146 -9.21 6.30 9.78
N VAL A 147 -10.17 5.39 9.95
CA VAL A 147 -10.82 4.69 8.83
C VAL A 147 -12.31 4.92 8.94
N GLN A 148 -12.88 5.60 7.95
CA GLN A 148 -14.27 6.02 7.92
C GLN A 148 -14.96 5.36 6.72
N PRO A 149 -15.87 4.40 6.93
CA PRO A 149 -16.68 3.88 5.85
C PRO A 149 -17.64 4.94 5.32
N ALA A 150 -18.16 4.77 4.11
CA ALA A 150 -19.16 5.67 3.54
C ALA A 150 -20.44 5.73 4.42
N THR A 151 -20.77 4.64 5.07
CA THR A 151 -21.83 4.53 6.08
C THR A 151 -21.30 3.70 7.24
N GLY A 152 -21.50 4.16 8.48
CA GLY A 152 -21.03 3.44 9.67
C GLY A 152 -20.15 4.30 10.57
N ARG A 153 -19.52 3.65 11.54
CA ARG A 153 -18.73 4.34 12.59
C ARG A 153 -17.29 4.55 12.16
N LEU A 154 -16.76 5.73 12.48
CA LEU A 154 -15.33 6.02 12.38
C LEU A 154 -14.52 5.10 13.30
N LEU A 155 -13.57 4.38 12.73
CA LEU A 155 -12.52 3.69 13.47
C LEU A 155 -11.33 4.65 13.66
N THR A 156 -10.87 4.85 14.90
CA THR A 156 -9.55 5.41 15.19
C THR A 156 -8.69 4.29 15.74
N THR A 157 -7.51 4.06 15.15
CA THR A 157 -6.64 2.96 15.51
C THR A 157 -5.17 3.28 15.29
N GLN A 158 -4.30 2.33 15.63
CA GLN A 158 -2.86 2.41 15.38
C GLN A 158 -2.41 1.09 14.76
N LEU A 159 -1.38 1.11 13.93
CA LEU A 159 -0.74 -0.08 13.39
C LEU A 159 0.69 -0.17 13.92
N TYR A 160 1.09 -1.36 14.31
CA TYR A 160 2.37 -1.63 14.93
C TYR A 160 3.27 -2.47 14.04
N PHE A 161 4.57 -2.32 14.26
CA PHE A 161 5.59 -3.06 13.56
C PHE A 161 5.92 -4.37 14.29
N PRO A 162 6.08 -5.51 13.57
CA PRO A 162 6.58 -6.74 14.18
C PRO A 162 8.02 -6.57 14.64
N ASP A 163 8.46 -7.45 15.52
CA ASP A 163 9.83 -7.57 16.00
C ASP A 163 10.44 -6.31 16.67
N GLU A 164 9.59 -5.33 17.02
CA GLU A 164 10.00 -4.15 17.79
C GLU A 164 10.11 -4.49 19.28
N PRO A 165 11.32 -4.39 19.88
CA PRO A 165 11.48 -4.70 21.32
C PRO A 165 10.62 -3.82 22.23
N ALA A 166 10.28 -2.58 21.78
CA ALA A 166 9.45 -1.65 22.51
C ALA A 166 7.99 -2.10 22.64
N ASN A 167 7.50 -3.02 21.78
CA ASN A 167 6.14 -3.58 21.88
C ASN A 167 5.83 -4.14 23.28
N ARG A 168 6.81 -4.74 23.93
CA ARG A 168 6.64 -5.35 25.26
C ARG A 168 6.46 -4.32 26.40
N ARG A 169 6.79 -3.07 26.17
CA ARG A 169 6.80 -2.01 27.18
C ARG A 169 5.79 -0.90 26.89
N ASP A 170 5.17 -0.91 25.73
CA ASP A 170 4.13 0.04 25.34
C ASP A 170 2.76 -0.44 25.84
N GLY A 171 2.18 0.23 26.82
CA GLY A 171 0.86 -0.14 27.38
C GLY A 171 -0.31 -0.01 26.40
N LEU A 172 -0.10 0.62 25.27
CA LEU A 172 -1.11 0.74 24.19
C LEU A 172 -0.95 -0.33 23.10
N PHE A 173 0.14 -1.07 23.11
CA PHE A 173 0.40 -2.09 22.10
C PHE A 173 -0.68 -3.18 22.11
N ARG A 174 -1.14 -3.52 20.91
CA ARG A 174 -2.10 -4.61 20.67
C ARG A 174 -1.56 -5.49 19.55
N LYS A 175 -1.41 -6.77 19.83
CA LYS A 175 -0.91 -7.77 18.85
C LYS A 175 -1.81 -7.90 17.62
N GLU A 176 -3.11 -7.65 17.79
CA GLU A 176 -4.12 -7.69 16.74
C GLU A 176 -3.93 -6.57 15.71
N LEU A 177 -3.12 -5.57 16.04
CA LEU A 177 -2.80 -4.42 15.19
C LEU A 177 -1.38 -4.48 14.60
N LEU A 178 -0.73 -5.65 14.68
CA LEU A 178 0.55 -5.87 14.02
C LEU A 178 0.37 -5.95 12.50
N MET A 179 1.12 -5.13 11.79
CA MET A 179 1.26 -5.27 10.33
C MET A 179 2.06 -6.53 9.99
N ARG A 180 1.85 -7.07 8.82
CA ARG A 180 2.82 -7.96 8.17
C ARG A 180 3.80 -7.13 7.40
N THR A 181 5.07 -7.42 7.55
CA THR A 181 6.13 -6.68 6.87
C THR A 181 7.11 -7.62 6.18
N ALA A 182 7.65 -7.18 5.05
CA ALA A 182 8.73 -7.85 4.34
C ALA A 182 9.75 -6.82 3.85
N GLN A 183 10.99 -7.24 3.71
CA GLN A 183 12.03 -6.43 3.08
C GLN A 183 11.73 -6.29 1.59
N ALA A 184 11.76 -5.07 1.05
CA ALA A 184 11.56 -4.76 -0.36
C ALA A 184 12.65 -3.80 -0.84
N GLY A 185 13.70 -4.33 -1.44
CA GLY A 185 14.88 -3.55 -1.81
C GLY A 185 15.49 -2.85 -0.59
N ASP A 186 15.59 -1.53 -0.63
CA ASP A 186 16.03 -0.67 0.48
C ASP A 186 14.85 -0.24 1.40
N GLY A 187 13.61 -0.54 0.99
CA GLY A 187 12.38 -0.23 1.71
C GLY A 187 11.75 -1.41 2.44
N VAL A 188 10.49 -1.24 2.75
CA VAL A 188 9.63 -2.23 3.43
C VAL A 188 8.29 -2.29 2.72
N ASP A 189 7.80 -3.49 2.44
CA ASP A 189 6.39 -3.73 2.16
C ASP A 189 5.68 -4.06 3.46
N ALA A 190 4.56 -3.40 3.70
CA ALA A 190 3.70 -3.63 4.85
C ALA A 190 2.26 -3.89 4.39
N ARG A 191 1.57 -4.74 5.13
CA ARG A 191 0.17 -5.03 4.87
C ARG A 191 -0.64 -5.10 6.15
N PHE A 192 -1.84 -4.51 6.08
CA PHE A 192 -2.87 -4.64 7.11
C PHE A 192 -4.26 -4.52 6.49
N ASP A 193 -5.17 -5.45 6.79
CA ASP A 193 -6.57 -5.40 6.34
C ASP A 193 -7.45 -4.95 7.52
N PHE A 194 -8.25 -3.90 7.31
CA PHE A 194 -9.18 -3.40 8.34
C PHE A 194 -10.53 -4.08 8.20
N VAL A 195 -11.08 -4.52 9.32
CA VAL A 195 -12.47 -4.97 9.42
C VAL A 195 -13.26 -3.92 10.20
N LEU A 196 -14.25 -3.29 9.57
CA LEU A 196 -15.03 -2.21 10.17
C LEU A 196 -16.39 -2.70 10.62
N ASP A 197 -16.80 -2.31 11.83
CA ASP A 197 -18.17 -2.53 12.31
C ASP A 197 -19.15 -1.67 11.48
N ASN A 198 -20.13 -2.33 10.87
CA ASN A 198 -21.17 -1.68 10.05
C ASN A 198 -22.37 -1.16 10.89
N ARG A 199 -22.31 -1.32 12.22
CA ARG A 199 -23.42 -0.97 13.13
C ARG A 199 -23.25 0.38 13.79
#